data_47fc51efa3eef2f8b1ff24b3e9d3b2ef
#
_entry.id   47fc51efa3eef2f8b1ff24b3e9d3b2ef
#
_cell.length_a   1.000
_cell.length_b   1.000
_cell.length_c   1.000
_cell.angle_alpha   90.00
_cell.angle_beta   90.00
_cell.angle_gamma   90.00
#
_symmetry.space_group_name_H-M   'P 1'
#
loop_
_entity.id
_entity.type
_entity.pdbx_description
1 polymer ?
#
loop_
_entity_poly.entity_id
_entity_poly.type
_entity_poly.pdbx_seq_one_letter_code
_entity_poly.pdbx_strand_id
1 'polypeptide(L)'
;MEDVLLSVNLVWVMLGTILVFFMHAGFAMVEAGFTRSKNAVNIIMKNFLTISLGGIVYFLCGYAIMFGDTAGGIFGTSGFALNGVDDLSFFIFQTMFAATGATILSGAVAERTNIFAYIGVIILMTLLVYPVVGHWIWSGQGWLTDLGFIDFAGSTVVHLTGAVAAFVAASMIGPRLGKYENGRVNVITGHSIPLGALGVFLLWFGWFGFNGASTLAADPTLVPNVIANTFFAASAGVVATAFYTKFRYGHIDGSLTLNGALAGLVAITAGAANVSIIGSIIIGFIAAPLLVEGVRFIEWKLKVDDPVGAIAVHGICGIWGTLAVGLFDISGQGLFYGGGFSLLGIQAIGVIATIAWVGVSVAAGLFIIKAFVPLRVSVEEEMTGLDVVEHGTPAYEYQEVFKSSAIQGETFAQRLTHIGKTQTTVTEEHV
;
A
#
# COMPACT_ATOMS: atom_id res chain seq x y z
N MET A 1 39.84 6.01 -4.16
CA MET A 1 38.87 5.28 -5.02
C MET A 1 37.74 4.72 -4.15
N GLU A 2 38.07 4.10 -3.02
CA GLU A 2 37.10 3.54 -2.06
C GLU A 2 36.16 4.62 -1.49
N ASP A 3 36.68 5.76 -1.04
CA ASP A 3 35.86 6.87 -0.53
C ASP A 3 34.88 7.42 -1.58
N VAL A 4 35.29 7.44 -2.86
CA VAL A 4 34.40 7.89 -3.94
C VAL A 4 33.26 6.87 -4.15
N LEU A 5 33.58 5.57 -4.12
CA LEU A 5 32.57 4.53 -4.24
C LEU A 5 31.57 4.58 -3.09
N LEU A 6 32.04 4.73 -1.86
CA LEU A 6 31.18 4.89 -0.68
C LEU A 6 30.28 6.13 -0.81
N SER A 7 30.82 7.25 -1.27
CA SER A 7 30.03 8.47 -1.50
C SER A 7 28.96 8.28 -2.58
N VAL A 8 29.28 7.58 -3.68
CA VAL A 8 28.29 7.31 -4.75
C VAL A 8 27.21 6.35 -4.27
N ASN A 9 27.54 5.32 -3.50
CA ASN A 9 26.57 4.41 -2.89
C ASN A 9 25.64 5.17 -1.92
N LEU A 10 26.20 6.05 -1.07
CA LEU A 10 25.42 6.88 -0.17
C LEU A 10 24.42 7.76 -0.95
N VAL A 11 24.88 8.45 -2.00
CA VAL A 11 24.01 9.29 -2.84
C VAL A 11 22.88 8.43 -3.45
N TRP A 12 23.18 7.22 -3.92
CA TRP A 12 22.18 6.32 -4.50
C TRP A 12 21.13 5.89 -3.48
N VAL A 13 21.53 5.47 -2.28
CA VAL A 13 20.61 5.07 -1.21
C VAL A 13 19.77 6.26 -0.75
N MET A 14 20.36 7.45 -0.58
CA MET A 14 19.63 8.65 -0.19
C MET A 14 18.65 9.12 -1.26
N LEU A 15 19.00 9.03 -2.54
CA LEU A 15 18.07 9.29 -3.65
C LEU A 15 16.89 8.31 -3.60
N GLY A 16 17.17 7.02 -3.40
CA GLY A 16 16.14 6.01 -3.22
C GLY A 16 15.23 6.30 -2.03
N THR A 17 15.82 6.70 -0.89
CA THR A 17 15.06 7.10 0.31
C THR A 17 14.06 8.23 0.00
N ILE A 18 14.51 9.28 -0.71
CA ILE A 18 13.66 10.41 -1.11
C ILE A 18 12.55 9.95 -2.07
N LEU A 19 12.87 9.09 -3.03
CA LEU A 19 11.89 8.54 -3.96
C LEU A 19 10.83 7.70 -3.24
N VAL A 20 11.22 6.87 -2.29
CA VAL A 20 10.26 6.05 -1.50
C VAL A 20 9.44 6.94 -0.54
N PHE A 21 10.04 7.97 0.09
CA PHE A 21 9.27 8.97 0.84
C PHE A 21 8.17 9.59 -0.04
N PHE A 22 8.49 9.92 -1.28
CA PHE A 22 7.53 10.52 -2.23
C PHE A 22 6.38 9.58 -2.61
N MET A 23 6.55 8.25 -2.45
CA MET A 23 5.46 7.28 -2.63
C MET A 23 4.31 7.50 -1.65
N HIS A 24 4.53 8.07 -0.46
CA HIS A 24 3.45 8.39 0.47
C HIS A 24 2.48 9.44 -0.10
N ALA A 25 2.97 10.40 -0.89
CA ALA A 25 2.12 11.29 -1.66
C ALA A 25 1.31 10.51 -2.72
N GLY A 26 1.95 9.52 -3.36
CA GLY A 26 1.29 8.62 -4.31
C GLY A 26 0.15 7.83 -3.66
N PHE A 27 0.38 7.21 -2.51
CA PHE A 27 -0.66 6.50 -1.74
C PHE A 27 -1.81 7.43 -1.37
N ALA A 28 -1.50 8.61 -0.81
CA ALA A 28 -2.53 9.59 -0.47
C ALA A 28 -3.41 9.97 -1.67
N MET A 29 -2.82 10.15 -2.85
CA MET A 29 -3.56 10.51 -4.07
C MET A 29 -4.37 9.33 -4.65
N VAL A 30 -3.83 8.10 -4.67
CA VAL A 30 -4.57 6.90 -5.08
C VAL A 30 -5.77 6.69 -4.18
N GLU A 31 -5.54 6.67 -2.87
CA GLU A 31 -6.59 6.43 -1.89
C GLU A 31 -7.67 7.53 -1.93
N ALA A 32 -7.28 8.82 -1.94
CA ALA A 32 -8.21 9.91 -2.04
C ALA A 32 -9.02 9.85 -3.34
N GLY A 33 -8.38 9.60 -4.48
CA GLY A 33 -9.03 9.52 -5.78
C GLY A 33 -10.05 8.38 -5.90
N PHE A 34 -9.75 7.22 -5.31
CA PHE A 34 -10.60 6.03 -5.39
C PHE A 34 -11.65 5.92 -4.26
N THR A 35 -11.70 6.90 -3.38
CA THR A 35 -12.71 7.01 -2.32
C THR A 35 -13.66 8.18 -2.54
N ARG A 36 -14.68 8.32 -1.71
CA ARG A 36 -15.66 9.42 -1.81
C ARG A 36 -15.05 10.73 -1.32
N SER A 37 -15.38 11.84 -2.00
CA SER A 37 -14.83 13.19 -1.78
C SER A 37 -14.93 13.69 -0.33
N LYS A 38 -15.94 13.27 0.40
CA LYS A 38 -16.19 13.65 1.81
C LYS A 38 -15.21 13.06 2.83
N ASN A 39 -14.24 12.24 2.35
CA ASN A 39 -13.24 11.58 3.18
C ASN A 39 -11.80 11.87 2.69
N ALA A 40 -11.61 12.80 1.76
CA ALA A 40 -10.31 13.03 1.13
C ALA A 40 -9.28 13.61 2.11
N VAL A 41 -9.67 14.55 2.99
CA VAL A 41 -8.80 15.08 4.05
C VAL A 41 -8.42 13.98 5.03
N ASN A 42 -9.37 13.16 5.46
CA ASN A 42 -9.12 12.05 6.38
C ASN A 42 -8.09 11.07 5.80
N ILE A 43 -8.20 10.74 4.52
CA ILE A 43 -7.25 9.90 3.80
C ILE A 43 -5.84 10.51 3.81
N ILE A 44 -5.72 11.79 3.45
CA ILE A 44 -4.45 12.50 3.44
C ILE A 44 -3.83 12.49 4.84
N MET A 45 -4.63 12.82 5.87
CA MET A 45 -4.14 12.83 7.25
C MET A 45 -3.68 11.45 7.73
N LYS A 46 -4.37 10.38 7.37
CA LYS A 46 -3.90 9.02 7.68
C LYS A 46 -2.53 8.73 7.08
N ASN A 47 -2.30 9.10 5.82
CA ASN A 47 -1.00 8.90 5.16
C ASN A 47 0.10 9.77 5.82
N PHE A 48 -0.18 11.04 6.17
CA PHE A 48 0.77 11.89 6.90
C PHE A 48 1.09 11.36 8.30
N LEU A 49 0.08 10.88 9.01
CA LEU A 49 0.28 10.26 10.33
C LEU A 49 1.09 8.96 10.22
N THR A 50 0.86 8.16 9.17
CA THR A 50 1.58 6.91 8.98
C THR A 50 3.08 7.15 8.80
N ILE A 51 3.49 8.06 7.92
CA ILE A 51 4.91 8.34 7.71
C ILE A 51 5.54 9.02 8.94
N SER A 52 4.83 9.95 9.58
CA SER A 52 5.35 10.74 10.69
C SER A 52 5.45 9.93 11.98
N LEU A 53 4.34 9.39 12.46
CA LEU A 53 4.29 8.60 13.69
C LEU A 53 4.98 7.26 13.51
N GLY A 54 4.74 6.59 12.35
CA GLY A 54 5.37 5.32 12.03
C GLY A 54 6.89 5.44 12.02
N GLY A 55 7.43 6.50 11.44
CA GLY A 55 8.87 6.80 11.46
C GLY A 55 9.42 6.97 12.87
N ILE A 56 8.71 7.71 13.75
CA ILE A 56 9.11 7.90 15.15
C ILE A 56 9.08 6.56 15.91
N VAL A 57 8.03 5.76 15.77
CA VAL A 57 7.91 4.46 16.44
C VAL A 57 8.98 3.49 15.93
N TYR A 58 9.23 3.49 14.62
CA TYR A 58 10.26 2.66 14.02
C TYR A 58 11.67 3.08 14.50
N PHE A 59 11.96 4.37 14.63
CA PHE A 59 13.17 4.90 15.25
C PHE A 59 13.34 4.40 16.70
N LEU A 60 12.30 4.49 17.51
CA LEU A 60 12.40 4.14 18.93
C LEU A 60 12.63 2.65 19.17
N CYS A 61 11.92 1.80 18.43
CA CYS A 61 11.87 0.38 18.70
C CYS A 61 11.90 -0.51 17.44
N GLY A 62 11.17 -0.14 16.37
CA GLY A 62 10.96 -1.01 15.21
C GLY A 62 12.25 -1.41 14.53
N TYR A 63 13.19 -0.48 14.35
CA TYR A 63 14.50 -0.76 13.76
C TYR A 63 15.31 -1.76 14.59
N ALA A 64 15.30 -1.62 15.91
CA ALA A 64 15.96 -2.54 16.82
C ALA A 64 15.38 -3.96 16.73
N ILE A 65 14.05 -4.07 16.66
CA ILE A 65 13.36 -5.37 16.50
C ILE A 65 13.67 -5.99 15.12
N MET A 66 13.87 -5.17 14.10
CA MET A 66 14.14 -5.64 12.74
C MET A 66 15.61 -5.98 12.51
N PHE A 67 16.55 -5.15 12.93
CA PHE A 67 17.97 -5.24 12.59
C PHE A 67 18.93 -5.38 13.78
N GLY A 68 18.43 -5.44 15.01
CA GLY A 68 19.24 -5.69 16.20
C GLY A 68 19.73 -7.15 16.28
N ASP A 69 20.58 -7.43 17.26
CA ASP A 69 21.10 -8.78 17.54
C ASP A 69 19.96 -9.76 17.70
N THR A 70 20.03 -10.88 17.01
CA THR A 70 18.90 -11.81 16.90
C THR A 70 18.61 -12.60 18.16
N ALA A 71 17.34 -12.74 18.50
CA ALA A 71 16.83 -13.72 19.46
C ALA A 71 16.29 -14.93 18.69
N GLY A 72 17.15 -15.90 18.43
CA GLY A 72 16.79 -17.17 17.81
C GLY A 72 16.25 -17.06 16.38
N GLY A 73 16.67 -16.08 15.60
CA GLY A 73 16.21 -15.85 14.23
C GLY A 73 14.82 -15.21 14.12
N ILE A 74 14.21 -14.78 15.26
CA ILE A 74 12.81 -14.36 15.27
C ILE A 74 12.66 -12.82 15.33
N PHE A 75 13.43 -12.15 16.18
CA PHE A 75 13.43 -10.69 16.31
C PHE A 75 14.74 -10.17 16.91
N GLY A 76 15.02 -8.87 16.68
CA GLY A 76 16.19 -8.20 17.22
C GLY A 76 15.98 -7.67 18.65
N THR A 77 17.07 -7.55 19.40
CA THR A 77 17.07 -7.19 20.82
C THR A 77 17.99 -6.03 21.19
N SER A 78 18.69 -5.43 20.21
CA SER A 78 19.64 -4.34 20.42
C SER A 78 19.39 -3.18 19.45
N GLY A 79 19.99 -2.02 19.69
CA GLY A 79 19.87 -0.85 18.80
C GLY A 79 18.60 -0.01 19.00
N PHE A 80 17.92 -0.10 20.15
CA PHE A 80 16.76 0.75 20.48
C PHE A 80 17.15 2.23 20.48
N ALA A 81 16.30 3.06 19.88
CA ALA A 81 16.54 4.47 19.63
C ALA A 81 17.90 4.74 18.93
N LEU A 82 18.32 3.81 18.07
CA LEU A 82 19.57 3.78 17.33
C LEU A 82 20.83 3.75 18.19
N ASN A 83 20.75 3.30 19.44
CA ASN A 83 21.91 3.17 20.28
C ASN A 83 22.90 2.14 19.71
N GLY A 84 24.12 2.60 19.34
CA GLY A 84 25.14 1.77 18.70
C GLY A 84 24.90 1.48 17.22
N VAL A 85 24.02 2.23 16.56
CA VAL A 85 23.78 2.17 15.11
C VAL A 85 24.48 3.32 14.40
N ASP A 86 25.46 3.02 13.56
CA ASP A 86 26.27 4.02 12.84
C ASP A 86 25.73 4.36 11.45
N ASP A 87 25.06 3.42 10.77
CA ASP A 87 24.52 3.62 9.42
C ASP A 87 23.12 4.25 9.44
N LEU A 88 23.09 5.58 9.51
CA LEU A 88 21.85 6.34 9.44
C LEU A 88 21.22 6.33 8.05
N SER A 89 21.99 6.10 6.99
CA SER A 89 21.46 6.05 5.63
C SER A 89 20.62 4.79 5.41
N PHE A 90 21.07 3.67 5.88
CA PHE A 90 20.31 2.42 5.88
C PHE A 90 19.06 2.52 6.79
N PHE A 91 19.21 3.06 7.99
CA PHE A 91 18.08 3.28 8.89
C PHE A 91 16.96 4.11 8.24
N ILE A 92 17.28 5.28 7.69
CA ILE A 92 16.25 6.16 7.11
C ILE A 92 15.62 5.54 5.85
N PHE A 93 16.40 4.80 5.05
CA PHE A 93 15.90 4.04 3.92
C PHE A 93 14.88 2.98 4.38
N GLN A 94 15.22 2.18 5.37
CA GLN A 94 14.32 1.16 5.94
C GLN A 94 13.09 1.75 6.63
N THR A 95 13.20 2.96 7.19
CA THR A 95 12.05 3.68 7.77
C THR A 95 10.97 3.94 6.72
N MET A 96 11.36 4.30 5.49
CA MET A 96 10.41 4.51 4.39
C MET A 96 9.66 3.23 4.03
N PHE A 97 10.33 2.08 4.05
CA PHE A 97 9.71 0.78 3.79
C PHE A 97 8.74 0.35 4.90
N ALA A 98 9.11 0.56 6.17
CA ALA A 98 8.24 0.27 7.31
C ALA A 98 6.95 1.11 7.26
N ALA A 99 7.07 2.39 6.95
CA ALA A 99 5.92 3.27 6.75
C ALA A 99 5.07 2.85 5.55
N THR A 100 5.70 2.41 4.44
CA THR A 100 4.99 1.88 3.27
C THR A 100 4.18 0.63 3.62
N GLY A 101 4.75 -0.33 4.36
CA GLY A 101 4.03 -1.51 4.82
C GLY A 101 2.81 -1.17 5.68
N ALA A 102 2.91 -0.15 6.53
CA ALA A 102 1.81 0.31 7.37
C ALA A 102 0.72 1.07 6.57
N THR A 103 1.10 1.87 5.54
CA THR A 103 0.14 2.67 4.78
C THR A 103 -0.76 1.84 3.86
N ILE A 104 -0.33 0.65 3.41
CA ILE A 104 -1.15 -0.25 2.59
C ILE A 104 -2.52 -0.55 3.24
N LEU A 105 -2.55 -0.68 4.56
CA LEU A 105 -3.79 -0.91 5.31
C LEU A 105 -4.75 0.28 5.23
N SER A 106 -4.24 1.51 5.13
CA SER A 106 -5.04 2.75 5.10
C SER A 106 -6.16 2.71 4.07
N GLY A 107 -5.84 2.33 2.84
CA GLY A 107 -6.79 2.28 1.74
C GLY A 107 -7.90 1.26 1.95
N ALA A 108 -7.57 0.08 2.45
CA ALA A 108 -8.54 -1.00 2.67
C ALA A 108 -9.58 -0.67 3.75
N VAL A 109 -9.24 0.16 4.73
CA VAL A 109 -10.15 0.57 5.83
C VAL A 109 -10.69 2.00 5.65
N ALA A 110 -10.46 2.61 4.51
CA ALA A 110 -10.88 3.97 4.21
C ALA A 110 -12.39 4.20 4.39
N GLU A 111 -12.75 5.44 4.69
CA GLU A 111 -14.11 5.98 4.81
C GLU A 111 -14.90 5.59 6.08
N ARG A 112 -14.43 4.67 6.93
CA ARG A 112 -15.18 4.17 8.10
C ARG A 112 -14.35 3.87 9.34
N THR A 113 -13.02 4.02 9.29
CA THR A 113 -12.14 3.73 10.43
C THR A 113 -11.95 4.98 11.26
N ASN A 114 -12.10 4.85 12.59
CA ASN A 114 -11.79 5.90 13.54
C ASN A 114 -10.30 6.25 13.51
N ILE A 115 -9.95 7.55 13.49
CA ILE A 115 -8.57 8.01 13.34
C ILE A 115 -7.67 7.58 14.52
N PHE A 116 -8.17 7.56 15.74
CA PHE A 116 -7.41 7.11 16.90
C PHE A 116 -7.15 5.59 16.88
N ALA A 117 -8.12 4.80 16.39
CA ALA A 117 -7.89 3.38 16.15
C ALA A 117 -6.83 3.16 15.08
N TYR A 118 -6.83 3.98 14.02
CA TYR A 118 -5.82 3.94 12.98
C TYR A 118 -4.42 4.33 13.50
N ILE A 119 -4.31 5.30 14.40
CA ILE A 119 -3.06 5.62 15.12
C ILE A 119 -2.54 4.39 15.88
N GLY A 120 -3.41 3.65 16.57
CA GLY A 120 -3.04 2.39 17.21
C GLY A 120 -2.51 1.34 16.22
N VAL A 121 -3.10 1.29 15.02
CA VAL A 121 -2.63 0.39 13.95
C VAL A 121 -1.25 0.80 13.43
N ILE A 122 -0.98 2.09 13.24
CA ILE A 122 0.36 2.57 12.85
C ILE A 122 1.40 2.09 13.85
N ILE A 123 1.15 2.28 15.15
CA ILE A 123 2.05 1.84 16.22
C ILE A 123 2.26 0.33 16.16
N LEU A 124 1.19 -0.45 16.07
CA LEU A 124 1.25 -1.91 16.00
C LEU A 124 2.10 -2.39 14.81
N MET A 125 1.87 -1.82 13.63
CA MET A 125 2.55 -2.21 12.39
C MET A 125 4.04 -1.87 12.44
N THR A 126 4.39 -0.65 12.82
CA THR A 126 5.78 -0.18 12.77
C THR A 126 6.62 -0.57 13.99
N LEU A 127 5.96 -0.89 15.12
CA LEU A 127 6.63 -1.41 16.32
C LEU A 127 6.92 -2.90 16.23
N LEU A 128 5.96 -3.71 15.78
CA LEU A 128 5.99 -5.16 15.97
C LEU A 128 5.77 -5.95 14.70
N VAL A 129 4.65 -5.75 13.99
CA VAL A 129 4.21 -6.67 12.93
C VAL A 129 5.19 -6.71 11.78
N TYR A 130 5.49 -5.56 11.22
CA TYR A 130 6.42 -5.38 10.11
C TYR A 130 7.88 -5.70 10.50
N PRO A 131 8.42 -5.18 11.63
CA PRO A 131 9.79 -5.46 12.01
C PRO A 131 10.12 -6.93 12.20
N VAL A 132 9.20 -7.73 12.72
CA VAL A 132 9.43 -9.18 12.91
C VAL A 132 9.53 -9.88 11.56
N VAL A 133 8.64 -9.60 10.62
CA VAL A 133 8.74 -10.15 9.24
C VAL A 133 10.05 -9.71 8.57
N GLY A 134 10.39 -8.43 8.73
CA GLY A 134 11.64 -7.89 8.20
C GLY A 134 12.88 -8.54 8.83
N HIS A 135 12.85 -8.85 10.12
CA HIS A 135 13.92 -9.58 10.78
C HIS A 135 14.11 -10.97 10.19
N TRP A 136 13.03 -11.69 9.95
CA TRP A 136 13.09 -13.03 9.36
C TRP A 136 13.78 -13.08 8.00
N ILE A 137 13.66 -12.00 7.21
CA ILE A 137 13.99 -11.98 5.77
C ILE A 137 15.20 -11.09 5.46
N TRP A 138 15.33 -9.92 6.12
CA TRP A 138 16.30 -8.89 5.73
C TRP A 138 17.38 -8.60 6.77
N SER A 139 17.29 -9.13 8.00
CA SER A 139 18.31 -8.88 9.03
C SER A 139 19.65 -9.58 8.76
N GLY A 140 19.69 -10.55 7.86
CA GLY A 140 20.83 -11.44 7.69
C GLY A 140 21.01 -12.48 8.80
N GLN A 141 20.14 -12.44 9.83
CA GLN A 141 20.16 -13.32 11.01
C GLN A 141 18.81 -14.02 11.22
N GLY A 142 17.87 -13.84 10.29
CA GLY A 142 16.52 -14.37 10.38
C GLY A 142 16.42 -15.81 9.89
N TRP A 143 15.51 -16.58 10.45
CA TRP A 143 15.33 -18.00 10.10
C TRP A 143 14.90 -18.23 8.66
N LEU A 144 14.20 -17.30 8.02
CA LEU A 144 13.87 -17.40 6.59
C LEU A 144 15.09 -17.12 5.70
N THR A 145 15.96 -16.18 6.11
CA THR A 145 17.25 -15.95 5.45
C THR A 145 18.10 -17.22 5.48
N ASP A 146 18.16 -17.89 6.63
CA ASP A 146 18.92 -19.14 6.79
C ASP A 146 18.37 -20.28 5.91
N LEU A 147 17.07 -20.29 5.62
CA LEU A 147 16.47 -21.23 4.68
C LEU A 147 16.76 -20.90 3.20
N GLY A 148 17.28 -19.71 2.91
CA GLY A 148 17.49 -19.21 1.55
C GLY A 148 16.25 -18.56 0.92
N PHE A 149 15.33 -18.01 1.72
CA PHE A 149 14.19 -17.24 1.22
C PHE A 149 14.68 -15.96 0.54
N ILE A 150 14.12 -15.63 -0.61
CA ILE A 150 14.48 -14.46 -1.41
C ILE A 150 13.29 -13.49 -1.49
N ASP A 151 13.48 -12.29 -0.99
CA ASP A 151 12.60 -11.14 -1.21
C ASP A 151 13.44 -9.88 -1.35
N PHE A 152 13.82 -9.56 -2.60
CA PHE A 152 14.81 -8.53 -2.91
C PHE A 152 14.40 -7.14 -2.38
N ALA A 153 13.14 -6.75 -2.61
CA ALA A 153 12.68 -5.42 -2.22
C ALA A 153 11.31 -5.41 -1.51
N GLY A 154 10.68 -6.56 -1.23
CA GLY A 154 9.56 -6.60 -0.29
C GLY A 154 8.19 -6.99 -0.83
N SER A 155 8.07 -7.86 -1.86
CA SER A 155 6.76 -8.44 -2.19
C SER A 155 6.12 -9.12 -0.97
N THR A 156 6.92 -9.74 -0.10
CA THR A 156 6.49 -10.33 1.16
C THR A 156 6.61 -9.35 2.33
N VAL A 157 7.83 -8.82 2.58
CA VAL A 157 8.12 -8.00 3.77
C VAL A 157 7.21 -6.77 3.83
N VAL A 158 7.01 -6.10 2.72
CA VAL A 158 6.21 -4.86 2.66
C VAL A 158 4.78 -5.15 2.23
N HIS A 159 4.62 -5.73 1.04
CA HIS A 159 3.31 -5.77 0.38
C HIS A 159 2.40 -6.84 0.96
N LEU A 160 2.86 -8.08 1.11
CA LEU A 160 2.04 -9.14 1.71
C LEU A 160 1.74 -8.83 3.19
N THR A 161 2.73 -8.33 3.94
CA THR A 161 2.53 -7.90 5.33
C THR A 161 1.44 -6.83 5.44
N GLY A 162 1.54 -5.76 4.65
CA GLY A 162 0.53 -4.70 4.62
C GLY A 162 -0.86 -5.20 4.20
N ALA A 163 -0.91 -6.09 3.19
CA ALA A 163 -2.18 -6.60 2.66
C ALA A 163 -2.88 -7.59 3.59
N VAL A 164 -2.15 -8.46 4.29
CA VAL A 164 -2.75 -9.36 5.31
C VAL A 164 -3.28 -8.53 6.48
N ALA A 165 -2.52 -7.52 6.91
CA ALA A 165 -2.99 -6.56 7.92
C ALA A 165 -4.26 -5.83 7.46
N ALA A 166 -4.29 -5.38 6.20
CA ALA A 166 -5.43 -4.75 5.57
C ALA A 166 -6.67 -5.67 5.53
N PHE A 167 -6.47 -6.94 5.16
CA PHE A 167 -7.55 -7.93 5.12
C PHE A 167 -8.16 -8.17 6.50
N VAL A 168 -7.32 -8.37 7.52
CA VAL A 168 -7.77 -8.57 8.90
C VAL A 168 -8.50 -7.33 9.41
N ALA A 169 -7.93 -6.15 9.22
CA ALA A 169 -8.54 -4.89 9.67
C ALA A 169 -9.88 -4.62 8.97
N ALA A 170 -9.93 -4.73 7.64
CA ALA A 170 -11.17 -4.53 6.88
C ALA A 170 -12.27 -5.52 7.29
N SER A 171 -11.90 -6.77 7.59
CA SER A 171 -12.83 -7.80 8.07
C SER A 171 -13.38 -7.49 9.46
N MET A 172 -12.55 -6.99 10.39
CA MET A 172 -12.95 -6.67 11.76
C MET A 172 -13.73 -5.35 11.87
N ILE A 173 -13.42 -4.36 11.03
CA ILE A 173 -14.11 -3.05 10.99
C ILE A 173 -15.46 -3.19 10.27
N GLY A 174 -15.54 -4.08 9.30
CA GLY A 174 -16.73 -4.33 8.49
C GLY A 174 -16.83 -3.42 7.25
N PRO A 175 -17.82 -3.68 6.38
CA PRO A 175 -17.99 -2.96 5.12
C PRO A 175 -18.55 -1.55 5.32
N ARG A 176 -18.30 -0.65 4.35
CA ARG A 176 -18.95 0.67 4.27
C ARG A 176 -20.47 0.52 4.17
N LEU A 177 -21.17 1.51 4.67
CA LEU A 177 -22.63 1.59 4.56
C LEU A 177 -23.06 1.50 3.09
N GLY A 178 -24.04 0.65 2.81
CA GLY A 178 -24.56 0.44 1.47
C GLY A 178 -23.73 -0.50 0.59
N LYS A 179 -22.57 -1.01 1.03
CA LYS A 179 -21.74 -1.91 0.21
C LYS A 179 -22.42 -3.26 -0.06
N TYR A 180 -23.01 -3.85 0.96
CA TYR A 180 -23.70 -5.14 0.84
C TYR A 180 -25.15 -5.01 1.30
N GLU A 181 -26.08 -4.95 0.35
CA GLU A 181 -27.51 -4.80 0.63
C GLU A 181 -28.34 -5.80 -0.18
N ASN A 182 -29.34 -6.40 0.44
CA ASN A 182 -30.27 -7.32 -0.21
C ASN A 182 -29.60 -8.44 -1.03
N GLY A 183 -28.46 -8.96 -0.53
CA GLY A 183 -27.67 -9.99 -1.19
C GLY A 183 -26.84 -9.50 -2.39
N ARG A 184 -26.85 -8.21 -2.69
CA ARG A 184 -26.08 -7.60 -3.78
C ARG A 184 -24.80 -6.96 -3.25
N VAL A 185 -23.81 -6.84 -4.13
CA VAL A 185 -22.59 -6.08 -3.91
C VAL A 185 -22.72 -4.77 -4.70
N ASN A 186 -22.82 -3.68 -3.98
CA ASN A 186 -22.94 -2.36 -4.60
C ASN A 186 -21.55 -1.79 -4.92
N VAL A 187 -21.42 -1.16 -6.07
CA VAL A 187 -20.20 -0.44 -6.44
C VAL A 187 -20.24 0.94 -5.79
N ILE A 188 -19.23 1.24 -4.98
CA ILE A 188 -19.02 2.58 -4.42
C ILE A 188 -17.82 3.17 -5.16
N THR A 189 -18.10 4.08 -6.10
CA THR A 189 -17.05 4.67 -6.96
C THR A 189 -16.25 5.73 -6.21
N GLY A 190 -14.96 5.82 -6.56
CA GLY A 190 -14.12 6.96 -6.19
C GLY A 190 -14.59 8.25 -6.86
N HIS A 191 -14.19 9.38 -6.28
CA HIS A 191 -14.65 10.68 -6.76
C HIS A 191 -13.76 11.29 -7.87
N SER A 192 -12.51 10.82 -8.01
CA SER A 192 -11.56 11.41 -8.94
C SER A 192 -10.55 10.40 -9.51
N ILE A 193 -10.89 9.82 -10.65
CA ILE A 193 -9.95 8.95 -11.39
C ILE A 193 -8.66 9.70 -11.79
N PRO A 194 -8.68 10.99 -12.23
CA PRO A 194 -7.44 11.72 -12.49
C PRO A 194 -6.52 11.83 -11.28
N LEU A 195 -7.07 12.03 -10.08
CA LEU A 195 -6.28 12.08 -8.84
C LEU A 195 -5.67 10.71 -8.54
N GLY A 196 -6.46 9.63 -8.68
CA GLY A 196 -5.97 8.26 -8.56
C GLY A 196 -4.86 7.95 -9.57
N ALA A 197 -5.00 8.40 -10.83
CA ALA A 197 -3.99 8.24 -11.86
C ALA A 197 -2.69 8.98 -11.51
N LEU A 198 -2.77 10.22 -11.04
CA LEU A 198 -1.61 10.95 -10.54
C LEU A 198 -0.90 10.17 -9.43
N GLY A 199 -1.66 9.63 -8.47
CA GLY A 199 -1.11 8.80 -7.40
C GLY A 199 -0.38 7.56 -7.92
N VAL A 200 -0.93 6.85 -8.92
CA VAL A 200 -0.28 5.69 -9.53
C VAL A 200 1.03 6.09 -10.23
N PHE A 201 1.07 7.22 -10.94
CA PHE A 201 2.32 7.72 -11.54
C PHE A 201 3.38 8.05 -10.48
N LEU A 202 2.99 8.68 -9.37
CA LEU A 202 3.90 8.99 -8.26
C LEU A 202 4.43 7.70 -7.60
N LEU A 203 3.58 6.70 -7.43
CA LEU A 203 3.99 5.39 -6.90
C LEU A 203 4.95 4.69 -7.87
N TRP A 204 4.66 4.68 -9.16
CA TRP A 204 5.55 4.06 -10.15
C TRP A 204 6.90 4.76 -10.20
N PHE A 205 6.91 6.09 -10.20
CA PHE A 205 8.13 6.89 -10.14
C PHE A 205 8.96 6.56 -8.89
N GLY A 206 8.32 6.53 -7.71
CA GLY A 206 8.97 6.16 -6.46
C GLY A 206 9.49 4.72 -6.44
N TRP A 207 8.85 3.80 -7.20
CA TRP A 207 9.26 2.40 -7.28
C TRP A 207 10.62 2.19 -7.94
N PHE A 208 11.08 3.11 -8.77
CA PHE A 208 12.46 3.10 -9.24
C PHE A 208 13.47 3.28 -8.11
N GLY A 209 13.12 4.07 -7.08
CA GLY A 209 13.88 4.14 -5.83
C GLY A 209 13.67 2.93 -4.95
N PHE A 210 12.41 2.48 -4.82
CA PHE A 210 12.03 1.35 -3.98
C PHE A 210 12.80 0.08 -4.37
N ASN A 211 12.74 -0.34 -5.63
CA ASN A 211 13.47 -1.49 -6.13
C ASN A 211 14.93 -1.15 -6.44
N GLY A 212 15.20 -0.02 -7.13
CA GLY A 212 16.53 0.33 -7.58
C GLY A 212 17.53 0.53 -6.46
N ALA A 213 17.14 1.26 -5.39
CA ALA A 213 18.03 1.50 -4.26
C ALA A 213 18.09 0.32 -3.27
N SER A 214 17.24 -0.70 -3.41
CA SER A 214 17.36 -1.96 -2.66
C SER A 214 18.62 -2.76 -3.03
N THR A 215 19.36 -2.36 -4.07
CA THR A 215 20.74 -2.81 -4.33
C THR A 215 21.72 -2.36 -3.24
N LEU A 216 21.36 -1.34 -2.44
CA LEU A 216 22.20 -0.67 -1.42
C LEU A 216 23.55 -0.14 -1.95
N ALA A 217 23.77 -0.21 -3.24
CA ALA A 217 24.98 0.25 -3.93
C ALA A 217 24.63 0.70 -5.36
N ALA A 218 25.37 1.68 -5.87
CA ALA A 218 25.26 2.14 -7.25
C ALA A 218 25.97 1.18 -8.23
N ASP A 219 25.59 -0.09 -8.20
CA ASP A 219 26.17 -1.13 -9.06
C ASP A 219 25.79 -0.88 -10.54
N PRO A 220 26.76 -0.70 -11.43
CA PRO A 220 26.52 -0.31 -12.82
C PRO A 220 25.84 -1.39 -13.66
N THR A 221 25.82 -2.64 -13.20
CA THR A 221 25.18 -3.77 -13.87
C THR A 221 23.82 -4.10 -13.27
N LEU A 222 23.75 -4.16 -11.94
CA LEU A 222 22.55 -4.59 -11.24
C LEU A 222 21.45 -3.52 -11.26
N VAL A 223 21.79 -2.26 -10.99
CA VAL A 223 20.79 -1.16 -10.92
C VAL A 223 20.02 -1.02 -12.24
N PRO A 224 20.64 -0.95 -13.44
CA PRO A 224 19.90 -0.88 -14.69
C PRO A 224 18.96 -2.07 -14.92
N ASN A 225 19.38 -3.30 -14.55
CA ASN A 225 18.55 -4.48 -14.66
C ASN A 225 17.31 -4.40 -13.76
N VAL A 226 17.49 -4.00 -12.49
CA VAL A 226 16.39 -3.83 -11.53
C VAL A 226 15.41 -2.78 -12.02
N ILE A 227 15.89 -1.63 -12.51
CA ILE A 227 15.06 -0.55 -13.06
C ILE A 227 14.29 -1.05 -14.30
N ALA A 228 14.95 -1.76 -15.21
CA ALA A 228 14.31 -2.31 -16.40
C ALA A 228 13.22 -3.34 -16.04
N ASN A 229 13.52 -4.30 -15.15
CA ASN A 229 12.56 -5.29 -14.68
C ASN A 229 11.35 -4.64 -14.01
N THR A 230 11.59 -3.62 -13.19
CA THR A 230 10.52 -2.84 -12.55
C THR A 230 9.61 -2.16 -13.58
N PHE A 231 10.21 -1.50 -14.57
CA PHE A 231 9.45 -0.81 -15.62
C PHE A 231 8.63 -1.78 -16.48
N PHE A 232 9.24 -2.88 -16.94
CA PHE A 232 8.57 -3.80 -17.85
C PHE A 232 7.48 -4.62 -17.16
N ALA A 233 7.64 -5.00 -15.89
CA ALA A 233 6.58 -5.68 -15.15
C ALA A 233 5.37 -4.77 -14.92
N ALA A 234 5.58 -3.51 -14.56
CA ALA A 234 4.51 -2.53 -14.42
C ALA A 234 3.79 -2.30 -15.76
N SER A 235 4.55 -2.10 -16.84
CA SER A 235 4.00 -1.90 -18.20
C SER A 235 3.17 -3.10 -18.65
N ALA A 236 3.67 -4.32 -18.42
CA ALA A 236 2.93 -5.55 -18.71
C ALA A 236 1.64 -5.66 -17.88
N GLY A 237 1.68 -5.29 -16.60
CA GLY A 237 0.50 -5.23 -15.74
C GLY A 237 -0.57 -4.28 -16.26
N VAL A 238 -0.19 -3.06 -16.68
CA VAL A 238 -1.12 -2.10 -17.29
C VAL A 238 -1.76 -2.67 -18.55
N VAL A 239 -0.94 -3.10 -19.51
CA VAL A 239 -1.40 -3.58 -20.81
C VAL A 239 -2.30 -4.81 -20.65
N ALA A 240 -1.85 -5.78 -19.87
CA ALA A 240 -2.61 -7.00 -19.62
C ALA A 240 -3.95 -6.71 -18.92
N THR A 241 -3.97 -5.81 -17.93
CA THR A 241 -5.23 -5.46 -17.23
C THR A 241 -6.18 -4.72 -18.16
N ALA A 242 -5.71 -3.80 -19.00
CA ALA A 242 -6.54 -3.11 -19.97
C ALA A 242 -7.22 -4.10 -20.95
N PHE A 243 -6.46 -5.05 -21.50
CA PHE A 243 -7.03 -6.08 -22.39
C PHE A 243 -7.91 -7.07 -21.65
N TYR A 244 -7.52 -7.51 -20.44
CA TYR A 244 -8.30 -8.43 -19.65
C TYR A 244 -9.67 -7.85 -19.27
N THR A 245 -9.73 -6.59 -18.81
CA THR A 245 -10.99 -5.91 -18.47
C THR A 245 -11.83 -5.66 -19.72
N LYS A 246 -11.22 -5.29 -20.84
CA LYS A 246 -11.94 -5.18 -22.13
C LYS A 246 -12.58 -6.49 -22.53
N PHE A 247 -11.86 -7.60 -22.43
CA PHE A 247 -12.40 -8.93 -22.73
C PHE A 247 -13.46 -9.37 -21.73
N ARG A 248 -13.25 -9.09 -20.44
CA ARG A 248 -14.07 -9.59 -19.33
C ARG A 248 -15.36 -8.79 -19.13
N TYR A 249 -15.31 -7.47 -19.36
CA TYR A 249 -16.40 -6.53 -19.08
C TYR A 249 -16.89 -5.76 -20.30
N GLY A 250 -16.26 -5.90 -21.46
CA GLY A 250 -16.63 -5.21 -22.69
C GLY A 250 -16.02 -3.79 -22.84
N HIS A 251 -15.34 -3.30 -21.81
CA HIS A 251 -14.66 -1.99 -21.82
C HIS A 251 -13.35 -2.06 -21.03
N ILE A 252 -12.44 -1.12 -21.30
CA ILE A 252 -11.23 -0.94 -20.47
C ILE A 252 -11.65 -0.23 -19.18
N ASP A 253 -11.46 -0.90 -18.05
CA ASP A 253 -11.74 -0.32 -16.74
C ASP A 253 -10.58 0.57 -16.30
N GLY A 254 -10.85 1.86 -16.05
CA GLY A 254 -9.82 2.83 -15.70
C GLY A 254 -9.16 2.54 -14.36
N SER A 255 -9.95 2.27 -13.33
CA SER A 255 -9.43 2.03 -11.97
C SER A 255 -8.63 0.73 -11.90
N LEU A 256 -9.13 -0.36 -12.48
CA LEU A 256 -8.43 -1.63 -12.53
C LEU A 256 -7.17 -1.55 -13.38
N THR A 257 -7.19 -0.81 -14.50
CA THR A 257 -6.01 -0.63 -15.36
C THR A 257 -4.91 0.15 -14.63
N LEU A 258 -5.27 1.18 -13.86
CA LEU A 258 -4.33 1.90 -13.01
C LEU A 258 -3.75 0.98 -11.91
N ASN A 259 -4.60 0.21 -11.24
CA ASN A 259 -4.15 -0.82 -10.29
C ASN A 259 -3.31 -1.92 -10.94
N GLY A 260 -3.47 -2.17 -12.24
CA GLY A 260 -2.64 -3.09 -13.03
C GLY A 260 -1.15 -2.71 -13.04
N ALA A 261 -0.83 -1.40 -13.06
CA ALA A 261 0.53 -0.93 -12.89
C ALA A 261 1.08 -1.35 -11.52
N LEU A 262 0.32 -1.08 -10.46
CA LEU A 262 0.71 -1.41 -9.09
C LEU A 262 0.84 -2.93 -8.87
N ALA A 263 -0.07 -3.72 -9.45
CA ALA A 263 -0.01 -5.18 -9.40
C ALA A 263 1.28 -5.72 -10.05
N GLY A 264 1.67 -5.19 -11.21
CA GLY A 264 2.93 -5.54 -11.86
C GLY A 264 4.15 -5.12 -11.05
N LEU A 265 4.13 -3.94 -10.44
CA LEU A 265 5.18 -3.43 -9.57
C LEU A 265 5.35 -4.31 -8.31
N VAL A 266 4.26 -4.63 -7.64
CA VAL A 266 4.28 -5.54 -6.47
C VAL A 266 4.78 -6.92 -6.84
N ALA A 267 4.31 -7.47 -7.97
CA ALA A 267 4.68 -8.79 -8.40
C ALA A 267 6.17 -8.94 -8.77
N ILE A 268 6.82 -7.86 -9.23
CA ILE A 268 8.26 -7.93 -9.57
C ILE A 268 9.17 -7.65 -8.38
N THR A 269 8.66 -7.03 -7.32
CA THR A 269 9.47 -6.47 -6.23
C THR A 269 10.36 -7.51 -5.53
N ALA A 270 9.89 -8.74 -5.31
CA ALA A 270 10.72 -9.81 -4.72
C ALA A 270 11.83 -10.31 -5.66
N GLY A 271 11.60 -10.27 -6.96
CA GLY A 271 12.47 -10.85 -7.96
C GLY A 271 13.17 -9.83 -8.86
N ALA A 272 13.08 -8.53 -8.60
CA ALA A 272 13.56 -7.50 -9.52
C ALA A 272 15.06 -7.64 -9.87
N ALA A 273 15.87 -8.16 -8.94
CA ALA A 273 17.29 -8.45 -9.17
C ALA A 273 17.56 -9.85 -9.72
N ASN A 274 16.60 -10.76 -9.66
CA ASN A 274 16.81 -12.19 -9.83
C ASN A 274 16.21 -12.76 -11.11
N VAL A 275 15.46 -11.97 -11.88
CA VAL A 275 14.77 -12.44 -13.09
C VAL A 275 15.25 -11.74 -14.35
N SER A 276 15.06 -12.36 -15.52
CA SER A 276 15.29 -11.71 -16.80
C SER A 276 14.20 -10.70 -17.14
N ILE A 277 14.45 -9.79 -18.08
CA ILE A 277 13.44 -8.83 -18.58
C ILE A 277 12.21 -9.58 -19.14
N ILE A 278 12.40 -10.69 -19.85
CA ILE A 278 11.27 -11.51 -20.34
C ILE A 278 10.50 -12.09 -19.15
N GLY A 279 11.20 -12.58 -18.12
CA GLY A 279 10.59 -13.05 -16.88
C GLY A 279 9.74 -11.95 -16.21
N SER A 280 10.26 -10.73 -16.12
CA SER A 280 9.54 -9.60 -15.53
C SER A 280 8.27 -9.25 -16.30
N ILE A 281 8.29 -9.30 -17.64
CA ILE A 281 7.09 -9.09 -18.48
C ILE A 281 6.04 -10.18 -18.19
N ILE A 282 6.46 -11.44 -18.12
CA ILE A 282 5.56 -12.57 -17.84
C ILE A 282 4.95 -12.43 -16.43
N ILE A 283 5.77 -12.08 -15.45
CA ILE A 283 5.32 -11.87 -14.06
C ILE A 283 4.27 -10.76 -13.98
N GLY A 284 4.51 -9.63 -14.61
CA GLY A 284 3.56 -8.51 -14.66
C GLY A 284 2.30 -8.84 -15.44
N PHE A 285 2.41 -9.61 -16.54
CA PHE A 285 1.27 -10.03 -17.34
C PHE A 285 0.33 -10.96 -16.55
N ILE A 286 0.88 -11.89 -15.77
CA ILE A 286 0.11 -12.81 -14.91
C ILE A 286 -0.53 -12.07 -13.72
N ALA A 287 0.10 -11.01 -13.22
CA ALA A 287 -0.47 -10.20 -12.14
C ALA A 287 -1.83 -9.57 -12.51
N ALA A 288 -2.09 -9.29 -13.79
CA ALA A 288 -3.33 -8.67 -14.24
C ALA A 288 -4.60 -9.49 -13.96
N PRO A 289 -4.75 -10.75 -14.43
CA PRO A 289 -5.91 -11.56 -14.10
C PRO A 289 -5.97 -11.88 -12.59
N LEU A 290 -4.84 -12.02 -11.91
CA LEU A 290 -4.81 -12.23 -10.46
C LEU A 290 -5.37 -11.01 -9.71
N LEU A 291 -5.04 -9.81 -10.14
CA LEU A 291 -5.62 -8.58 -9.61
C LEU A 291 -7.14 -8.55 -9.82
N VAL A 292 -7.60 -8.68 -11.07
CA VAL A 292 -9.01 -8.47 -11.43
C VAL A 292 -9.92 -9.49 -10.76
N GLU A 293 -9.57 -10.77 -10.85
CA GLU A 293 -10.35 -11.82 -10.19
C GLU A 293 -10.13 -11.86 -8.67
N GLY A 294 -8.97 -11.37 -8.20
CA GLY A 294 -8.67 -11.20 -6.79
C GLY A 294 -9.56 -10.16 -6.12
N VAL A 295 -9.71 -8.98 -6.69
CA VAL A 295 -10.65 -7.94 -6.21
C VAL A 295 -12.05 -8.53 -6.14
N ARG A 296 -12.48 -9.18 -7.22
CA ARG A 296 -13.80 -9.81 -7.28
C ARG A 296 -14.00 -10.91 -6.22
N PHE A 297 -12.98 -11.76 -6.01
CA PHE A 297 -13.03 -12.82 -5.01
C PHE A 297 -13.17 -12.25 -3.60
N ILE A 298 -12.37 -11.22 -3.26
CA ILE A 298 -12.39 -10.55 -1.95
C ILE A 298 -13.76 -9.91 -1.71
N GLU A 299 -14.27 -9.13 -2.65
CA GLU A 299 -15.52 -8.40 -2.47
C GLU A 299 -16.76 -9.32 -2.55
N TRP A 300 -16.79 -10.24 -3.52
CA TRP A 300 -18.02 -11.00 -3.80
C TRP A 300 -18.11 -12.30 -3.01
N LYS A 301 -16.98 -12.97 -2.77
CA LYS A 301 -16.96 -14.26 -2.06
C LYS A 301 -16.66 -14.11 -0.60
N LEU A 302 -15.60 -13.37 -0.24
CA LEU A 302 -15.21 -13.17 1.14
C LEU A 302 -16.02 -12.06 1.82
N LYS A 303 -16.71 -11.21 1.06
CA LYS A 303 -17.50 -10.06 1.57
C LYS A 303 -16.66 -9.09 2.39
N VAL A 304 -15.39 -8.88 2.00
CA VAL A 304 -14.51 -7.88 2.56
C VAL A 304 -14.52 -6.65 1.66
N ASP A 305 -14.89 -5.50 2.20
CA ASP A 305 -14.95 -4.24 1.48
C ASP A 305 -13.58 -3.56 1.47
N ASP A 306 -12.96 -3.53 0.30
CA ASP A 306 -11.67 -2.89 0.04
C ASP A 306 -11.86 -1.74 -0.97
N PRO A 307 -11.94 -0.49 -0.50
CA PRO A 307 -12.26 0.66 -1.36
C PRO A 307 -11.33 0.88 -2.54
N VAL A 308 -10.05 0.54 -2.40
CA VAL A 308 -9.01 0.84 -3.39
C VAL A 308 -8.38 -0.40 -4.04
N GLY A 309 -8.79 -1.59 -3.61
CA GLY A 309 -8.25 -2.86 -4.12
C GLY A 309 -6.86 -3.22 -3.55
N ALA A 310 -6.47 -2.64 -2.41
CA ALA A 310 -5.15 -2.83 -1.80
C ALA A 310 -4.86 -4.29 -1.46
N ILE A 311 -5.85 -5.04 -0.99
CA ILE A 311 -5.68 -6.45 -0.60
C ILE A 311 -5.33 -7.31 -1.82
N ALA A 312 -5.96 -7.08 -2.97
CA ALA A 312 -5.65 -7.82 -4.18
C ALA A 312 -4.30 -7.40 -4.77
N VAL A 313 -4.05 -6.08 -4.88
CA VAL A 313 -2.80 -5.52 -5.39
C VAL A 313 -1.60 -5.99 -4.57
N HIS A 314 -1.65 -5.81 -3.26
CA HIS A 314 -0.48 -6.07 -2.41
C HIS A 314 -0.45 -7.50 -1.85
N GLY A 315 -1.61 -8.14 -1.60
CA GLY A 315 -1.69 -9.49 -1.07
C GLY A 315 -1.58 -10.55 -2.16
N ILE A 316 -2.55 -10.61 -3.08
CA ILE A 316 -2.57 -11.66 -4.10
C ILE A 316 -1.37 -11.52 -5.05
N CYS A 317 -1.09 -10.29 -5.52
CA CYS A 317 0.06 -10.08 -6.39
C CYS A 317 1.40 -10.12 -5.63
N GLY A 318 1.43 -9.84 -4.32
CA GLY A 318 2.60 -10.05 -3.46
C GLY A 318 2.94 -11.53 -3.28
N ILE A 319 1.94 -12.38 -3.02
CA ILE A 319 2.10 -13.84 -3.00
C ILE A 319 2.65 -14.32 -4.35
N TRP A 320 2.02 -13.87 -5.44
CA TRP A 320 2.49 -14.22 -6.79
C TRP A 320 3.93 -13.81 -7.03
N GLY A 321 4.29 -12.56 -6.70
CA GLY A 321 5.66 -12.04 -6.88
C GLY A 321 6.71 -12.84 -6.11
N THR A 322 6.40 -13.20 -4.87
CA THR A 322 7.28 -14.04 -4.04
C THR A 322 7.43 -15.44 -4.62
N LEU A 323 6.33 -16.09 -5.02
CA LEU A 323 6.40 -17.41 -5.65
C LEU A 323 7.08 -17.37 -7.03
N ALA A 324 6.93 -16.27 -7.77
CA ALA A 324 7.55 -16.09 -9.07
C ALA A 324 9.08 -16.11 -9.00
N VAL A 325 9.71 -15.71 -7.88
CA VAL A 325 11.15 -15.90 -7.68
C VAL A 325 11.51 -17.38 -7.77
N GLY A 326 10.77 -18.25 -7.09
CA GLY A 326 10.97 -19.71 -7.15
C GLY A 326 10.80 -20.32 -8.53
N LEU A 327 10.10 -19.62 -9.43
CA LEU A 327 9.91 -20.06 -10.82
C LEU A 327 10.96 -19.47 -11.78
N PHE A 328 11.27 -18.17 -11.66
CA PHE A 328 11.95 -17.38 -12.68
C PHE A 328 13.36 -16.93 -12.28
N ASP A 329 13.89 -17.33 -11.11
CA ASP A 329 15.28 -17.02 -10.72
C ASP A 329 16.28 -17.53 -11.75
N ILE A 330 17.09 -16.59 -12.29
CA ILE A 330 18.06 -16.88 -13.37
C ILE A 330 19.43 -17.41 -12.86
N SER A 331 19.63 -17.47 -11.53
CA SER A 331 20.88 -17.98 -10.95
C SER A 331 21.01 -19.50 -11.04
N GLY A 332 19.99 -20.16 -11.58
CA GLY A 332 19.90 -21.62 -11.65
C GLY A 332 19.10 -22.23 -10.48
N GLN A 333 18.51 -21.41 -9.60
CA GLN A 333 17.66 -21.88 -8.49
C GLN A 333 16.17 -21.92 -8.87
N GLY A 334 15.77 -21.15 -9.88
CA GLY A 334 14.39 -21.12 -10.37
C GLY A 334 13.98 -22.41 -11.08
N LEU A 335 12.71 -22.79 -10.92
CA LEU A 335 12.17 -24.01 -11.54
C LEU A 335 12.41 -24.05 -13.06
N PHE A 336 12.19 -22.93 -13.76
CA PHE A 336 12.37 -22.85 -15.20
C PHE A 336 13.84 -22.74 -15.65
N TYR A 337 14.76 -22.60 -14.70
CA TYR A 337 16.19 -22.50 -14.92
C TYR A 337 16.99 -23.69 -14.32
N GLY A 338 16.30 -24.79 -14.01
CA GLY A 338 16.91 -26.05 -13.60
C GLY A 338 17.03 -26.28 -12.09
N GLY A 339 16.57 -25.35 -11.24
CA GLY A 339 16.65 -25.44 -9.78
C GLY A 339 15.65 -26.38 -9.12
N GLY A 340 14.70 -26.95 -9.89
CA GLY A 340 13.66 -27.81 -9.35
C GLY A 340 12.69 -27.02 -8.43
N PHE A 341 12.04 -27.74 -7.51
CA PHE A 341 11.02 -27.16 -6.63
C PHE A 341 11.56 -26.61 -5.30
N SER A 342 12.87 -26.67 -5.07
CA SER A 342 13.46 -26.32 -3.77
C SER A 342 13.20 -24.86 -3.40
N LEU A 343 13.61 -23.91 -4.23
CA LEU A 343 13.40 -22.48 -3.98
C LEU A 343 11.89 -22.14 -3.94
N LEU A 344 11.08 -22.71 -4.83
CA LEU A 344 9.63 -22.48 -4.81
C LEU A 344 8.99 -22.94 -3.48
N GLY A 345 9.46 -24.06 -2.93
CA GLY A 345 9.01 -24.55 -1.62
C GLY A 345 9.41 -23.60 -0.49
N ILE A 346 10.62 -23.07 -0.51
CA ILE A 346 11.11 -22.08 0.47
C ILE A 346 10.27 -20.80 0.40
N GLN A 347 10.00 -20.30 -0.81
CA GLN A 347 9.15 -19.11 -1.02
C GLN A 347 7.72 -19.35 -0.49
N ALA A 348 7.16 -20.53 -0.71
CA ALA A 348 5.85 -20.88 -0.16
C ALA A 348 5.83 -20.91 1.38
N ILE A 349 6.89 -21.44 2.01
CA ILE A 349 7.04 -21.44 3.48
C ILE A 349 7.04 -20.01 4.01
N GLY A 350 7.82 -19.11 3.42
CA GLY A 350 7.90 -17.71 3.86
C GLY A 350 6.56 -16.97 3.69
N VAL A 351 5.85 -17.20 2.59
CA VAL A 351 4.50 -16.65 2.37
C VAL A 351 3.53 -17.11 3.46
N ILE A 352 3.48 -18.42 3.74
CA ILE A 352 2.58 -18.99 4.75
C ILE A 352 2.92 -18.46 6.16
N ALA A 353 4.20 -18.42 6.50
CA ALA A 353 4.67 -17.91 7.79
C ALA A 353 4.29 -16.45 7.99
N THR A 354 4.48 -15.63 6.96
CA THR A 354 4.10 -14.21 6.99
C THR A 354 2.60 -14.03 7.15
N ILE A 355 1.78 -14.77 6.39
CA ILE A 355 0.31 -14.73 6.53
C ILE A 355 -0.11 -15.12 7.95
N ALA A 356 0.46 -16.17 8.51
CA ALA A 356 0.13 -16.65 9.85
C ALA A 356 0.50 -15.61 10.92
N TRP A 357 1.74 -15.11 10.88
CA TRP A 357 2.23 -14.12 11.85
C TRP A 357 1.41 -12.82 11.79
N VAL A 358 1.29 -12.24 10.61
CA VAL A 358 0.60 -10.96 10.42
C VAL A 358 -0.89 -11.11 10.75
N GLY A 359 -1.51 -12.20 10.32
CA GLY A 359 -2.92 -12.46 10.61
C GLY A 359 -3.21 -12.52 12.10
N VAL A 360 -2.41 -13.27 12.85
CA VAL A 360 -2.59 -13.43 14.32
C VAL A 360 -2.23 -12.15 15.07
N SER A 361 -1.08 -11.54 14.77
CA SER A 361 -0.60 -10.36 15.49
C SER A 361 -1.48 -9.14 15.26
N VAL A 362 -1.96 -8.92 14.03
CA VAL A 362 -2.88 -7.81 13.72
C VAL A 362 -4.25 -8.05 14.35
N ALA A 363 -4.79 -9.27 14.27
CA ALA A 363 -6.06 -9.57 14.94
C ALA A 363 -5.98 -9.33 16.45
N ALA A 364 -4.94 -9.85 17.11
CA ALA A 364 -4.71 -9.62 18.55
C ALA A 364 -4.54 -8.12 18.86
N GLY A 365 -3.73 -7.40 18.08
CA GLY A 365 -3.53 -5.96 18.25
C GLY A 365 -4.82 -5.16 18.09
N LEU A 366 -5.65 -5.48 17.08
CA LEU A 366 -6.95 -4.82 16.89
C LEU A 366 -7.94 -5.12 18.03
N PHE A 367 -7.92 -6.32 18.62
CA PHE A 367 -8.71 -6.60 19.83
C PHE A 367 -8.25 -5.75 21.00
N ILE A 368 -6.94 -5.53 21.16
CA ILE A 368 -6.41 -4.64 22.21
C ILE A 368 -6.83 -3.19 21.93
N ILE A 369 -6.63 -2.68 20.72
CA ILE A 369 -7.01 -1.32 20.33
C ILE A 369 -8.51 -1.10 20.56
N LYS A 370 -9.35 -2.06 20.17
CA LYS A 370 -10.82 -2.01 20.36
C LYS A 370 -11.24 -1.89 21.84
N ALA A 371 -10.42 -2.36 22.78
CA ALA A 371 -10.71 -2.22 24.19
C ALA A 371 -10.61 -0.76 24.68
N PHE A 372 -9.86 0.10 23.96
CA PHE A 372 -9.63 1.49 24.32
C PHE A 372 -10.38 2.47 23.40
N VAL A 373 -10.51 2.13 22.11
CA VAL A 373 -11.11 3.02 21.08
C VAL A 373 -11.93 2.17 20.12
N PRO A 374 -13.14 2.62 19.73
CA PRO A 374 -13.92 1.93 18.70
C PRO A 374 -13.14 1.90 17.38
N LEU A 375 -13.07 0.72 16.74
CA LEU A 375 -12.34 0.57 15.46
C LEU A 375 -13.02 1.33 14.33
N ARG A 376 -14.37 1.45 14.40
CA ARG A 376 -15.21 2.09 13.38
C ARG A 376 -15.87 3.32 13.95
N VAL A 377 -16.05 4.33 13.13
CA VAL A 377 -16.88 5.49 13.40
C VAL A 377 -18.35 5.12 13.47
N SER A 378 -19.20 5.99 14.06
CA SER A 378 -20.64 5.79 14.08
C SER A 378 -21.26 5.85 12.67
N VAL A 379 -22.48 5.34 12.53
CA VAL A 379 -23.23 5.42 11.28
C VAL A 379 -23.45 6.87 10.83
N GLU A 380 -23.72 7.76 11.77
CA GLU A 380 -23.95 9.18 11.52
C GLU A 380 -22.66 9.87 11.01
N GLU A 381 -21.52 9.60 11.62
CA GLU A 381 -20.21 10.11 11.20
C GLU A 381 -19.83 9.60 9.80
N GLU A 382 -20.04 8.30 9.52
CA GLU A 382 -19.78 7.74 8.18
C GLU A 382 -20.70 8.34 7.11
N MET A 383 -21.97 8.63 7.45
CA MET A 383 -22.91 9.31 6.56
C MET A 383 -22.49 10.76 6.30
N THR A 384 -22.06 11.48 7.32
CA THR A 384 -21.60 12.86 7.24
C THR A 384 -20.31 12.99 6.43
N GLY A 385 -19.33 12.11 6.67
CA GLY A 385 -18.00 12.14 6.09
C GLY A 385 -16.95 12.55 7.10
N LEU A 386 -15.80 11.85 7.04
CA LEU A 386 -14.79 11.93 8.09
C LEU A 386 -13.95 13.21 8.02
N ASP A 387 -13.95 13.93 6.90
CA ASP A 387 -13.23 15.19 6.75
C ASP A 387 -13.69 16.21 7.77
N VAL A 388 -15.00 16.40 7.87
CA VAL A 388 -15.59 17.39 8.78
C VAL A 388 -15.63 16.86 10.21
N VAL A 389 -15.98 15.59 10.39
CA VAL A 389 -16.17 15.00 11.72
C VAL A 389 -14.86 14.86 12.49
N GLU A 390 -13.81 14.38 11.84
CA GLU A 390 -12.52 14.11 12.48
C GLU A 390 -11.49 15.25 12.32
N HIS A 391 -11.65 16.10 11.28
CA HIS A 391 -10.65 17.14 10.95
C HIS A 391 -11.24 18.56 10.94
N GLY A 392 -12.57 18.72 11.08
CA GLY A 392 -13.22 20.01 11.14
C GLY A 392 -13.21 20.83 9.83
N THR A 393 -12.76 20.24 8.72
CA THR A 393 -12.61 20.93 7.43
C THR A 393 -12.97 20.03 6.26
N PRO A 394 -13.79 20.50 5.30
CA PRO A 394 -14.07 19.76 4.08
C PRO A 394 -12.88 19.85 3.09
N ALA A 395 -12.70 18.82 2.26
CA ALA A 395 -11.71 18.85 1.18
C ALA A 395 -12.09 19.81 0.04
N TYR A 396 -13.40 20.02 -0.17
CA TYR A 396 -13.96 20.79 -1.29
C TYR A 396 -15.09 21.71 -0.81
N GLU A 397 -15.10 22.95 -1.27
CA GLU A 397 -16.09 23.99 -0.88
C GLU A 397 -17.54 23.59 -1.14
N TYR A 398 -17.81 22.82 -2.19
CA TYR A 398 -19.16 22.38 -2.54
C TYR A 398 -19.86 21.50 -1.47
N GLN A 399 -19.12 20.94 -0.52
CA GLN A 399 -19.70 20.16 0.57
C GLN A 399 -20.43 21.03 1.60
N GLU A 400 -20.03 22.29 1.78
CA GLU A 400 -20.69 23.23 2.71
C GLU A 400 -22.06 23.68 2.17
N VAL A 401 -22.19 23.89 0.87
CA VAL A 401 -23.44 24.33 0.24
C VAL A 401 -24.56 23.29 0.46
N PHE A 402 -24.25 22.01 0.36
CA PHE A 402 -25.24 20.94 0.58
C PHE A 402 -25.58 20.71 2.05
N LYS A 403 -24.61 20.91 2.98
CA LYS A 403 -24.87 20.78 4.43
C LYS A 403 -25.76 21.89 4.98
N SER A 404 -25.54 23.13 4.57
CA SER A 404 -26.39 24.25 4.98
C SER A 404 -27.84 24.10 4.49
N SER A 405 -28.05 23.43 3.34
CA SER A 405 -29.38 23.14 2.80
C SER A 405 -30.14 22.07 3.58
N ALA A 406 -29.45 21.01 4.01
CA ALA A 406 -30.07 19.93 4.78
C ALA A 406 -30.47 20.40 6.19
N ILE A 407 -29.69 21.32 6.80
CA ILE A 407 -29.98 21.90 8.13
C ILE A 407 -31.10 22.92 8.06
N GLN A 408 -31.31 23.64 6.95
CA GLN A 408 -32.34 24.66 6.80
C GLN A 408 -33.65 24.15 6.18
N GLY A 409 -33.77 22.90 5.79
CA GLY A 409 -35.02 22.32 5.25
C GLY A 409 -35.44 22.87 3.88
N GLU A 410 -34.56 23.61 3.19
CA GLU A 410 -34.83 24.12 1.85
C GLU A 410 -34.61 23.06 0.77
N THR A 411 -35.59 22.91 -0.12
CA THR A 411 -35.42 22.00 -1.27
C THR A 411 -34.50 22.61 -2.35
N PHE A 412 -33.84 21.77 -3.13
CA PHE A 412 -32.97 22.18 -4.26
C PHE A 412 -33.68 23.13 -5.24
N ALA A 413 -34.99 22.95 -5.46
CA ALA A 413 -35.80 23.80 -6.30
C ALA A 413 -35.96 25.24 -5.75
N GLN A 414 -36.01 25.42 -4.45
CA GLN A 414 -36.11 26.74 -3.82
C GLN A 414 -34.82 27.55 -3.92
N ARG A 415 -33.65 26.87 -3.96
CA ARG A 415 -32.36 27.55 -4.17
C ARG A 415 -32.09 27.97 -5.60
N LEU A 416 -32.50 27.19 -6.58
CA LEU A 416 -32.37 27.61 -7.98
C LEU A 416 -33.15 28.90 -8.25
N THR A 417 -34.30 29.11 -7.57
CA THR A 417 -35.07 30.35 -7.64
C THR A 417 -34.38 31.52 -6.92
N HIS A 418 -33.57 31.26 -5.88
CA HIS A 418 -32.84 32.32 -5.17
C HIS A 418 -31.60 32.77 -5.96
N ILE A 419 -30.81 31.81 -6.54
CA ILE A 419 -29.65 32.12 -7.39
C ILE A 419 -30.05 32.88 -8.65
N GLY A 420 -31.20 32.53 -9.25
CA GLY A 420 -31.77 33.27 -10.40
C GLY A 420 -32.15 34.69 -10.09
N LYS A 421 -32.62 34.97 -8.87
CA LYS A 421 -33.01 36.34 -8.44
C LYS A 421 -31.80 37.21 -8.09
N THR A 422 -30.71 36.63 -7.59
CA THR A 422 -29.50 37.39 -7.23
C THR A 422 -28.68 37.78 -8.49
N GLN A 423 -28.75 37.02 -9.56
CA GLN A 423 -28.15 37.41 -10.83
C GLN A 423 -28.91 38.50 -11.59
N THR A 424 -30.23 38.62 -11.40
CA THR A 424 -31.02 39.69 -12.00
C THR A 424 -30.88 41.04 -11.31
N THR A 425 -30.56 41.07 -10.00
CA THR A 425 -30.32 42.33 -9.27
C THR A 425 -28.93 42.93 -9.49
N VAL A 426 -27.93 42.14 -9.90
CA VAL A 426 -26.58 42.67 -10.20
C VAL A 426 -26.49 43.29 -11.61
N THR A 427 -27.42 42.96 -12.49
CA THR A 427 -27.49 43.54 -13.86
C THR A 427 -28.30 44.85 -13.93
N GLU A 428 -29.04 45.24 -12.90
CA GLU A 428 -29.80 46.50 -12.88
C GLU A 428 -29.08 47.67 -12.16
N GLU A 429 -27.91 47.44 -11.50
CA GLU A 429 -27.12 48.52 -10.88
C GLU A 429 -25.98 49.06 -11.75
N HIS A 430 -25.85 48.62 -13.01
CA HIS A 430 -24.81 49.08 -13.95
C HIS A 430 -25.36 49.42 -15.34
N VAL A 431 -26.52 50.10 -15.40
CA VAL A 431 -26.97 50.81 -16.63
C VAL A 431 -27.23 52.30 -16.29
#